data_d77164662ecf85aefc98cff0e6c38c7f
#
_entry.id   d77164662ecf85aefc98cff0e6c38c7f
#
_cell.length_a   1.000
_cell.length_b   1.000
_cell.length_c   1.000
_cell.angle_alpha   90.00
_cell.angle_beta   90.00
_cell.angle_gamma   90.00
#
_symmetry.space_group_name_H-M   'P 1'
#
loop_
_entity.id
_entity.type
_entity.pdbx_description
1 polymer ?
#
loop_
_entity_poly.entity_id
_entity_poly.type
_entity_poly.pdbx_seq_one_letter_code
_entity_poly.pdbx_strand_id
1 'polypeptide(L)'
;IQNINMRKITVGQCKEAVVKINLDYEPKEICYRGFEPTVKNVSVEDVTCQKSNYGVLIIGRNELENVSDISVKNCNFNGVQKEPVKITGKTKNVKFDNLIINGSLVLNKEDRPYQTYSEWLTHSEMQRTPHPYNLDFSPKKPRWSYVMGIEMEGMLDTYLYYKEKRDAANHDRIIEYLKEYPAKMIDEKGNITGYKYEDFNLDNVRTAKFILRMQNLFPTKGNELALKTLFKQLLNQPRTKEGVYWHKAIYANQVWLDGIFMGLPFYCNYAVQNLKPKKAKKILDDAVDQMIKTDYRTYDEKTQLWKHAWD
;
A
#
# COMPACT_ATOMS: atom_id res chain seq x y z
N ILE A 1 -2.09 -37.07 -8.38
CA ILE A 1 -2.50 -37.40 -6.99
C ILE A 1 -3.95 -36.96 -6.82
N GLN A 2 -4.80 -37.83 -6.29
CA GLN A 2 -6.21 -37.49 -6.05
C GLN A 2 -6.83 -38.34 -4.93
N ASN A 3 -7.94 -37.85 -4.38
CA ASN A 3 -8.74 -38.55 -3.36
C ASN A 3 -7.94 -38.82 -2.07
N ILE A 4 -7.26 -37.79 -1.55
CA ILE A 4 -6.50 -37.87 -0.31
C ILE A 4 -7.36 -37.34 0.84
N ASN A 5 -7.50 -38.14 1.91
CA ASN A 5 -8.16 -37.71 3.12
C ASN A 5 -7.20 -37.81 4.32
N MET A 6 -6.98 -36.72 5.01
CA MET A 6 -6.20 -36.62 6.23
C MET A 6 -7.12 -36.18 7.37
N ARG A 7 -7.22 -36.97 8.43
CA ARG A 7 -8.16 -36.65 9.53
C ARG A 7 -7.55 -36.97 10.88
N LYS A 8 -7.91 -36.17 11.89
CA LYS A 8 -7.57 -36.38 13.31
C LYS A 8 -6.07 -36.55 13.55
N ILE A 9 -5.27 -35.58 13.05
CA ILE A 9 -3.81 -35.61 13.13
C ILE A 9 -3.34 -34.50 14.09
N THR A 10 -2.48 -34.86 15.02
CA THR A 10 -1.76 -33.89 15.85
C THR A 10 -0.31 -33.80 15.37
N VAL A 11 0.11 -32.61 14.96
CA VAL A 11 1.46 -32.30 14.51
C VAL A 11 2.15 -31.46 15.60
N GLY A 12 3.27 -31.92 16.16
CA GLY A 12 4.06 -31.12 17.10
C GLY A 12 4.70 -29.96 16.37
N GLN A 13 5.53 -30.28 15.37
CA GLN A 13 6.12 -29.26 14.51
C GLN A 13 6.44 -29.80 13.12
N CYS A 14 6.43 -28.92 12.12
CA CYS A 14 6.92 -29.21 10.78
C CYS A 14 7.78 -28.07 10.26
N LYS A 15 8.79 -28.42 9.46
CA LYS A 15 9.78 -27.45 8.98
C LYS A 15 9.18 -26.39 8.04
N GLU A 16 8.22 -26.75 7.21
CA GLU A 16 7.75 -25.88 6.15
C GLU A 16 6.27 -25.52 6.31
N ALA A 17 5.35 -26.43 6.00
CA ALA A 17 3.91 -26.16 6.07
C ALA A 17 3.16 -27.38 6.63
N VAL A 18 2.04 -27.10 7.33
CA VAL A 18 1.18 -28.18 7.84
C VAL A 18 0.48 -28.87 6.68
N VAL A 19 -0.09 -28.08 5.76
CA VAL A 19 -0.63 -28.59 4.49
C VAL A 19 0.24 -28.05 3.36
N LYS A 20 0.95 -28.95 2.67
CA LYS A 20 1.84 -28.60 1.57
C LYS A 20 1.45 -29.32 0.29
N ILE A 21 1.16 -28.55 -0.76
CA ILE A 21 1.02 -29.02 -2.14
C ILE A 21 2.02 -28.22 -2.98
N ASN A 22 2.97 -28.91 -3.63
CA ASN A 22 3.98 -28.24 -4.43
C ASN A 22 4.14 -28.95 -5.78
N LEU A 23 3.69 -28.30 -6.84
CA LEU A 23 3.86 -28.79 -8.23
C LEU A 23 5.14 -28.25 -8.89
N ASP A 24 5.88 -27.41 -8.21
CA ASP A 24 7.16 -26.87 -8.66
C ASP A 24 8.33 -27.43 -7.81
N TYR A 25 8.22 -28.70 -7.44
CA TYR A 25 9.26 -29.43 -6.74
C TYR A 25 10.38 -29.76 -7.74
N GLU A 26 11.56 -29.27 -7.50
CA GLU A 26 12.74 -29.45 -8.37
C GLU A 26 12.56 -29.00 -9.84
N PRO A 27 12.33 -27.71 -10.09
CA PRO A 27 12.09 -27.18 -11.44
C PRO A 27 13.28 -27.34 -12.40
N LYS A 28 14.45 -27.76 -11.90
CA LYS A 28 15.67 -28.00 -12.68
C LYS A 28 15.79 -29.44 -13.20
N GLU A 29 15.01 -30.36 -12.67
CA GLU A 29 15.01 -31.72 -13.16
C GLU A 29 14.20 -31.82 -14.47
N ILE A 30 14.89 -32.21 -15.54
CA ILE A 30 14.28 -32.43 -16.86
C ILE A 30 13.56 -33.80 -16.88
N CYS A 31 12.74 -34.09 -15.89
CA CYS A 31 11.83 -35.23 -15.88
C CYS A 31 10.56 -35.00 -16.69
N TYR A 32 10.56 -33.97 -17.51
CA TYR A 32 9.38 -33.51 -18.25
C TYR A 32 9.09 -34.45 -19.41
N ARG A 33 8.15 -35.37 -19.19
CA ARG A 33 7.73 -36.33 -20.20
C ARG A 33 6.39 -35.98 -20.88
N GLY A 34 6.08 -34.68 -20.94
CA GLY A 34 4.83 -34.18 -21.53
C GLY A 34 3.58 -34.38 -20.67
N PHE A 35 3.74 -34.75 -19.38
CA PHE A 35 2.63 -34.89 -18.45
C PHE A 35 2.66 -33.77 -17.40
N GLU A 36 1.56 -33.06 -17.29
CA GLU A 36 1.39 -32.07 -16.23
C GLU A 36 0.92 -32.73 -14.93
N PRO A 37 1.61 -32.53 -13.80
CA PRO A 37 1.18 -33.07 -12.52
C PRO A 37 -0.17 -32.44 -12.12
N THR A 38 -1.04 -33.25 -11.55
CA THR A 38 -2.35 -32.83 -11.06
C THR A 38 -2.55 -33.28 -9.62
N VAL A 39 -3.06 -32.40 -8.77
CA VAL A 39 -3.51 -32.69 -7.40
C VAL A 39 -4.95 -32.25 -7.26
N LYS A 40 -5.85 -33.16 -6.94
CA LYS A 40 -7.26 -32.86 -6.76
C LYS A 40 -7.95 -33.72 -5.70
N ASN A 41 -9.03 -33.17 -5.16
CA ASN A 41 -9.86 -33.83 -4.16
C ASN A 41 -9.04 -34.23 -2.92
N VAL A 42 -8.48 -33.22 -2.24
CA VAL A 42 -7.72 -33.38 -0.99
C VAL A 42 -8.51 -32.77 0.15
N SER A 43 -8.79 -33.58 1.17
CA SER A 43 -9.45 -33.14 2.40
C SER A 43 -8.53 -33.29 3.60
N VAL A 44 -8.42 -32.23 4.38
CA VAL A 44 -7.67 -32.15 5.65
C VAL A 44 -8.67 -31.73 6.74
N GLU A 45 -8.93 -32.59 7.72
CA GLU A 45 -9.96 -32.36 8.73
C GLU A 45 -9.46 -32.71 10.14
N ASP A 46 -9.84 -31.91 11.13
CA ASP A 46 -9.50 -32.11 12.54
C ASP A 46 -7.97 -32.23 12.77
N VAL A 47 -7.21 -31.35 12.17
CA VAL A 47 -5.73 -31.32 12.29
C VAL A 47 -5.28 -30.17 13.17
N THR A 48 -4.37 -30.44 14.09
CA THR A 48 -3.71 -29.43 14.92
C THR A 48 -2.21 -29.41 14.67
N CYS A 49 -1.59 -28.24 14.78
CA CYS A 49 -0.13 -28.06 14.72
C CYS A 49 0.33 -27.02 15.72
N GLN A 50 1.52 -27.25 16.34
CA GLN A 50 2.08 -26.32 17.33
C GLN A 50 3.09 -25.35 16.72
N LYS A 51 3.78 -25.74 15.62
CA LYS A 51 4.77 -24.88 14.98
C LYS A 51 5.02 -25.26 13.52
N SER A 52 5.04 -24.23 12.64
CA SER A 52 5.40 -24.36 11.23
C SER A 52 5.83 -23.01 10.63
N ASN A 53 6.37 -22.99 9.42
CA ASN A 53 6.60 -21.74 8.69
C ASN A 53 5.30 -21.24 8.03
N TYR A 54 4.50 -22.15 7.45
CA TYR A 54 3.22 -21.85 6.83
C TYR A 54 2.15 -22.77 7.40
N GLY A 55 0.93 -22.27 7.54
CA GLY A 55 -0.22 -23.11 7.83
C GLY A 55 -0.59 -23.95 6.59
N VAL A 56 -0.88 -23.27 5.50
CA VAL A 56 -1.17 -23.86 4.19
C VAL A 56 -0.24 -23.26 3.14
N LEU A 57 0.45 -24.11 2.37
CA LEU A 57 1.32 -23.74 1.27
C LEU A 57 0.92 -24.52 0.01
N ILE A 58 0.38 -23.85 -0.98
CA ILE A 58 0.01 -24.42 -2.26
C ILE A 58 0.77 -23.72 -3.38
N ILE A 59 1.57 -24.46 -4.12
CA ILE A 59 2.32 -23.98 -5.29
C ILE A 59 1.79 -24.75 -6.50
N GLY A 60 0.87 -24.11 -7.25
CA GLY A 60 0.34 -24.60 -8.50
C GLY A 60 1.16 -24.12 -9.70
N ARG A 61 0.75 -24.52 -10.91
CA ARG A 61 1.30 -24.00 -12.16
C ARG A 61 0.62 -22.70 -12.58
N ASN A 62 1.34 -21.83 -13.29
CA ASN A 62 0.77 -20.56 -13.77
C ASN A 62 -0.16 -20.73 -14.97
N GLU A 63 0.07 -21.75 -15.77
CA GLU A 63 -0.61 -21.98 -17.04
C GLU A 63 -1.92 -22.76 -16.87
N LEU A 64 -1.95 -23.71 -15.93
CA LEU A 64 -3.02 -24.70 -15.79
C LEU A 64 -3.58 -24.77 -14.36
N GLU A 65 -4.87 -25.02 -14.21
CA GLU A 65 -5.53 -25.28 -12.92
C GLU A 65 -5.28 -26.73 -12.44
N ASN A 66 -4.03 -27.06 -12.15
CA ASN A 66 -3.60 -28.41 -11.78
C ASN A 66 -3.86 -28.76 -10.32
N VAL A 67 -4.21 -27.78 -9.49
CA VAL A 67 -4.60 -27.99 -8.09
C VAL A 67 -6.04 -27.60 -7.93
N SER A 68 -6.89 -28.56 -7.60
CA SER A 68 -8.33 -28.30 -7.43
C SER A 68 -8.97 -29.11 -6.30
N ASP A 69 -10.09 -28.61 -5.81
CA ASP A 69 -10.93 -29.28 -4.83
C ASP A 69 -10.17 -29.64 -3.55
N ILE A 70 -9.54 -28.63 -2.95
CA ILE A 70 -8.79 -28.73 -1.70
C ILE A 70 -9.67 -28.20 -0.57
N SER A 71 -9.86 -28.98 0.47
CA SER A 71 -10.63 -28.59 1.66
C SER A 71 -9.79 -28.74 2.92
N VAL A 72 -9.76 -27.69 3.75
CA VAL A 72 -9.13 -27.71 5.09
C VAL A 72 -10.20 -27.30 6.10
N LYS A 73 -10.61 -28.24 6.97
CA LYS A 73 -11.76 -28.09 7.83
C LYS A 73 -11.44 -28.38 9.29
N ASN A 74 -12.02 -27.60 10.22
CA ASN A 74 -11.87 -27.76 11.66
C ASN A 74 -10.39 -27.92 12.10
N CYS A 75 -9.52 -27.11 11.56
CA CYS A 75 -8.09 -27.18 11.82
C CYS A 75 -7.60 -25.99 12.67
N ASN A 76 -6.61 -26.26 13.55
CA ASN A 76 -6.00 -25.22 14.37
C ASN A 76 -4.48 -25.32 14.31
N PHE A 77 -3.84 -24.35 13.65
CA PHE A 77 -2.40 -24.29 13.46
C PHE A 77 -1.82 -23.11 14.27
N ASN A 78 -1.07 -23.42 15.30
CA ASN A 78 -0.38 -22.42 16.12
C ASN A 78 1.10 -22.30 15.74
N GLY A 79 1.74 -21.22 16.17
CA GLY A 79 3.16 -21.00 15.94
C GLY A 79 3.58 -20.95 14.48
N VAL A 80 2.70 -20.49 13.60
CA VAL A 80 2.98 -20.23 12.18
C VAL A 80 3.83 -18.96 12.09
N GLN A 81 5.05 -19.07 11.53
CA GLN A 81 6.07 -18.02 11.62
C GLN A 81 6.15 -17.09 10.43
N LYS A 82 5.70 -17.52 9.23
CA LYS A 82 5.74 -16.72 8.01
C LYS A 82 4.32 -16.29 7.61
N GLU A 83 3.74 -16.98 6.67
CA GLU A 83 2.41 -16.66 6.16
C GLU A 83 1.39 -17.72 6.62
N PRO A 84 0.21 -17.32 7.12
CA PRO A 84 -0.85 -18.26 7.47
C PRO A 84 -1.24 -19.15 6.29
N VAL A 85 -1.51 -18.57 5.14
CA VAL A 85 -1.87 -19.24 3.90
C VAL A 85 -1.12 -18.59 2.73
N LYS A 86 -0.39 -19.39 1.98
CA LYS A 86 0.25 -18.98 0.72
C LYS A 86 -0.20 -19.88 -0.42
N ILE A 87 -0.81 -19.27 -1.43
CA ILE A 87 -1.25 -19.95 -2.64
C ILE A 87 -0.65 -19.20 -3.83
N THR A 88 0.10 -19.91 -4.68
CA THR A 88 0.69 -19.41 -5.91
C THR A 88 0.30 -20.28 -7.10
N GLY A 89 0.31 -19.69 -8.31
CA GLY A 89 -0.18 -20.36 -9.51
C GLY A 89 -1.70 -20.47 -9.56
N LYS A 90 -2.23 -21.11 -10.62
CA LYS A 90 -3.67 -21.29 -10.80
C LYS A 90 -4.17 -22.46 -9.97
N THR A 91 -5.19 -22.19 -9.16
CA THR A 91 -5.88 -23.19 -8.34
C THR A 91 -7.38 -23.02 -8.49
N LYS A 92 -8.13 -24.09 -8.25
CA LYS A 92 -9.59 -24.07 -8.32
C LYS A 92 -10.19 -24.70 -7.07
N ASN A 93 -11.24 -24.08 -6.53
CA ASN A 93 -12.03 -24.63 -5.42
C ASN A 93 -11.17 -25.04 -4.21
N VAL A 94 -10.37 -24.09 -3.69
CA VAL A 94 -9.63 -24.22 -2.42
C VAL A 94 -10.48 -23.59 -1.32
N LYS A 95 -10.93 -24.39 -0.33
CA LYS A 95 -11.86 -23.97 0.71
C LYS A 95 -11.32 -24.19 2.11
N PHE A 96 -11.58 -23.22 2.96
CA PHE A 96 -11.28 -23.24 4.39
C PHE A 96 -12.61 -23.16 5.16
N ASP A 97 -12.86 -24.16 6.00
CA ASP A 97 -14.04 -24.21 6.86
C ASP A 97 -13.57 -24.37 8.31
N ASN A 98 -13.75 -23.32 9.14
CA ASN A 98 -13.27 -23.29 10.51
C ASN A 98 -11.77 -23.61 10.64
N LEU A 99 -10.94 -22.99 9.78
CA LEU A 99 -9.49 -23.03 9.88
C LEU A 99 -9.00 -21.86 10.73
N ILE A 100 -8.39 -22.15 11.87
CA ILE A 100 -7.80 -21.16 12.78
C ILE A 100 -6.29 -21.23 12.66
N ILE A 101 -5.63 -20.10 12.41
CA ILE A 101 -4.17 -19.99 12.36
C ILE A 101 -3.71 -18.87 13.29
N ASN A 102 -2.84 -19.19 14.25
CA ASN A 102 -2.37 -18.25 15.28
C ASN A 102 -3.51 -17.53 15.99
N GLY A 103 -4.62 -18.23 16.26
CA GLY A 103 -5.81 -17.67 16.92
C GLY A 103 -6.75 -16.88 16.01
N SER A 104 -6.45 -16.71 14.73
CA SER A 104 -7.30 -15.99 13.78
C SER A 104 -7.99 -16.93 12.79
N LEU A 105 -9.27 -16.71 12.54
CA LEU A 105 -10.05 -17.44 11.55
C LEU A 105 -9.57 -17.07 10.12
N VAL A 106 -9.28 -18.09 9.31
CA VAL A 106 -8.96 -17.92 7.90
C VAL A 106 -10.25 -17.88 7.08
N LEU A 107 -10.48 -16.78 6.39
CA LEU A 107 -11.64 -16.61 5.50
C LEU A 107 -11.29 -17.04 4.07
N ASN A 108 -12.23 -17.71 3.39
CA ASN A 108 -12.13 -17.90 1.95
C ASN A 108 -12.18 -16.54 1.24
N LYS A 109 -11.71 -16.53 0.00
CA LYS A 109 -11.69 -15.28 -0.79
C LYS A 109 -13.10 -14.72 -0.98
N GLU A 110 -14.06 -15.59 -1.24
CA GLU A 110 -15.49 -15.27 -1.42
C GLU A 110 -16.20 -14.82 -0.13
N ASP A 111 -15.72 -15.27 1.03
CA ASP A 111 -16.29 -14.92 2.35
C ASP A 111 -15.68 -13.65 2.94
N ARG A 112 -14.67 -13.07 2.29
CA ARG A 112 -14.08 -11.82 2.72
C ARG A 112 -15.06 -10.67 2.50
N PRO A 113 -15.16 -9.73 3.44
CA PRO A 113 -16.05 -8.59 3.29
C PRO A 113 -15.64 -7.70 2.10
N TYR A 114 -14.40 -7.81 1.65
CA TYR A 114 -13.84 -7.09 0.52
C TYR A 114 -12.88 -7.96 -0.28
N GLN A 115 -12.79 -7.72 -1.60
CA GLN A 115 -11.98 -8.55 -2.51
C GLN A 115 -10.49 -8.23 -2.46
N THR A 116 -10.14 -7.01 -2.10
CA THR A 116 -8.75 -6.55 -2.01
C THR A 116 -8.43 -5.99 -0.61
N TYR A 117 -7.15 -5.98 -0.25
CA TYR A 117 -6.72 -5.33 0.99
C TYR A 117 -6.93 -3.82 0.96
N SER A 118 -6.84 -3.18 -0.21
CA SER A 118 -7.10 -1.74 -0.37
C SER A 118 -8.55 -1.39 -0.05
N GLU A 119 -9.51 -2.18 -0.53
CA GLU A 119 -10.92 -2.03 -0.18
C GLU A 119 -11.14 -2.23 1.33
N TRP A 120 -10.60 -3.33 1.88
CA TRP A 120 -10.75 -3.63 3.30
C TRP A 120 -10.16 -2.54 4.18
N LEU A 121 -8.94 -2.07 3.88
CA LEU A 121 -8.30 -1.00 4.64
C LEU A 121 -9.10 0.29 4.56
N THR A 122 -9.51 0.71 3.37
CA THR A 122 -10.31 1.93 3.16
C THR A 122 -11.60 1.91 3.98
N HIS A 123 -12.38 0.85 3.88
CA HIS A 123 -13.66 0.76 4.62
C HIS A 123 -13.45 0.61 6.13
N SER A 124 -12.42 -0.14 6.56
CA SER A 124 -12.07 -0.29 7.97
C SER A 124 -11.66 1.05 8.57
N GLU A 125 -10.87 1.85 7.84
CA GLU A 125 -10.45 3.17 8.32
C GLU A 125 -11.61 4.15 8.40
N MET A 126 -12.46 4.22 7.37
CA MET A 126 -13.67 5.04 7.42
C MET A 126 -14.62 4.68 8.55
N GLN A 127 -14.68 3.39 8.94
CA GLN A 127 -15.48 2.93 10.07
C GLN A 127 -14.88 3.34 11.41
N ARG A 128 -13.56 3.24 11.57
CA ARG A 128 -12.86 3.63 12.80
C ARG A 128 -12.77 5.14 12.96
N THR A 129 -12.63 5.85 11.85
CA THR A 129 -12.42 7.30 11.81
C THR A 129 -13.50 7.95 10.94
N PRO A 130 -14.66 8.30 11.49
CA PRO A 130 -15.80 8.81 10.73
C PRO A 130 -15.52 10.10 9.93
N HIS A 131 -14.47 10.83 10.29
CA HIS A 131 -14.09 12.07 9.62
C HIS A 131 -12.63 12.03 9.17
N PRO A 132 -12.30 12.28 7.89
CA PRO A 132 -10.94 12.15 7.35
C PRO A 132 -9.93 13.10 7.98
N TYR A 133 -10.36 14.22 8.54
CA TYR A 133 -9.48 15.16 9.24
C TYR A 133 -9.06 14.69 10.65
N ASN A 134 -9.53 13.54 11.09
CA ASN A 134 -9.16 12.86 12.34
C ASN A 134 -8.33 11.60 12.12
N LEU A 135 -7.97 11.27 10.89
CA LEU A 135 -7.00 10.21 10.58
C LEU A 135 -5.71 10.40 11.40
N ASP A 136 -4.81 9.42 11.39
CA ASP A 136 -3.54 9.48 12.14
C ASP A 136 -3.74 9.61 13.66
N PHE A 137 -4.75 8.92 14.21
CA PHE A 137 -5.04 8.87 15.66
C PHE A 137 -5.12 10.25 16.33
N SER A 138 -5.56 11.29 15.60
CA SER A 138 -5.72 12.64 16.13
C SER A 138 -7.17 13.00 16.44
N PRO A 139 -7.77 12.44 17.52
CA PRO A 139 -9.21 12.55 17.76
C PRO A 139 -9.66 13.97 18.18
N LYS A 140 -8.74 14.86 18.49
CA LYS A 140 -9.10 16.14 19.14
C LYS A 140 -9.04 17.37 18.26
N LYS A 141 -8.26 17.37 17.18
CA LYS A 141 -8.13 18.53 16.27
C LYS A 141 -7.82 18.10 14.86
N PRO A 142 -8.45 18.70 13.84
CA PRO A 142 -8.06 18.52 12.45
C PRO A 142 -6.58 18.83 12.25
N ARG A 143 -5.86 18.01 11.49
CA ARG A 143 -4.42 18.18 11.24
C ARG A 143 -4.14 18.20 9.74
N TRP A 144 -3.23 19.08 9.36
CA TRP A 144 -2.57 19.03 8.07
C TRP A 144 -1.25 18.26 8.22
N SER A 145 -1.17 17.07 7.71
CA SER A 145 -0.03 16.15 7.90
C SER A 145 0.18 15.27 6.69
N TYR A 146 1.43 14.87 6.45
CA TYR A 146 1.77 13.95 5.35
C TYR A 146 1.09 12.60 5.49
N VAL A 147 0.90 12.10 6.70
CA VAL A 147 0.23 10.81 6.97
C VAL A 147 -1.17 10.82 6.37
N MET A 148 -1.96 11.84 6.67
CA MET A 148 -3.30 12.00 6.10
C MET A 148 -3.28 12.09 4.58
N GLY A 149 -2.31 12.82 4.02
CA GLY A 149 -2.14 12.92 2.58
C GLY A 149 -1.88 11.59 1.90
N ILE A 150 -1.10 10.70 2.54
CA ILE A 150 -0.78 9.36 2.04
C ILE A 150 -2.01 8.45 2.16
N GLU A 151 -2.65 8.42 3.32
CA GLU A 151 -3.83 7.57 3.56
C GLU A 151 -4.99 7.94 2.62
N MET A 152 -5.32 9.22 2.52
CA MET A 152 -6.39 9.68 1.62
C MET A 152 -6.07 9.48 0.15
N GLU A 153 -4.79 9.50 -0.25
CA GLU A 153 -4.40 9.18 -1.62
C GLU A 153 -4.66 7.69 -1.93
N GLY A 154 -4.35 6.78 -0.99
CA GLY A 154 -4.70 5.36 -1.12
C GLY A 154 -6.22 5.11 -1.17
N MET A 155 -6.99 5.83 -0.35
CA MET A 155 -8.45 5.77 -0.41
C MET A 155 -9.01 6.32 -1.73
N LEU A 156 -8.39 7.38 -2.28
CA LEU A 156 -8.76 7.91 -3.60
C LEU A 156 -8.49 6.91 -4.73
N ASP A 157 -7.43 6.10 -4.62
CA ASP A 157 -7.19 5.00 -5.55
C ASP A 157 -8.28 3.92 -5.44
N THR A 158 -8.74 3.62 -4.22
CA THR A 158 -9.87 2.71 -4.00
C THR A 158 -11.18 3.27 -4.57
N TYR A 159 -11.43 4.59 -4.43
CA TYR A 159 -12.55 5.26 -5.10
C TYR A 159 -12.51 5.08 -6.62
N LEU A 160 -11.35 5.30 -7.25
CA LEU A 160 -11.18 5.15 -8.70
C LEU A 160 -11.40 3.69 -9.13
N TYR A 161 -10.95 2.74 -8.34
CA TYR A 161 -11.21 1.31 -8.57
C TYR A 161 -12.71 1.00 -8.57
N TYR A 162 -13.47 1.45 -7.58
CA TYR A 162 -14.93 1.25 -7.57
C TYR A 162 -15.64 1.99 -8.69
N LYS A 163 -15.17 3.18 -9.06
CA LYS A 163 -15.69 3.92 -10.20
C LYS A 163 -15.53 3.15 -11.51
N GLU A 164 -14.36 2.53 -11.72
CA GLU A 164 -14.10 1.67 -12.88
C GLU A 164 -15.02 0.42 -12.86
N LYS A 165 -15.24 -0.16 -11.69
CA LYS A 165 -16.18 -1.28 -11.48
C LYS A 165 -17.65 -0.88 -11.58
N ARG A 166 -17.98 0.39 -11.70
CA ARG A 166 -19.34 0.96 -11.69
C ARG A 166 -20.13 0.64 -10.41
N ASP A 167 -19.42 0.50 -9.28
CA ASP A 167 -20.02 0.32 -7.96
C ASP A 167 -20.32 1.70 -7.34
N ALA A 168 -21.48 2.24 -7.65
CA ALA A 168 -21.90 3.58 -7.24
C ALA A 168 -21.96 3.71 -5.71
N ALA A 169 -22.48 2.71 -5.00
CA ALA A 169 -22.66 2.76 -3.55
C ALA A 169 -21.33 2.95 -2.83
N ASN A 170 -20.30 2.20 -3.22
CA ASN A 170 -18.99 2.27 -2.59
C ASN A 170 -18.20 3.50 -3.03
N HIS A 171 -18.19 3.83 -4.34
CA HIS A 171 -17.43 5.00 -4.76
C HIS A 171 -18.02 6.31 -4.23
N ASP A 172 -19.35 6.48 -4.18
CA ASP A 172 -20.00 7.71 -3.65
C ASP A 172 -19.68 7.88 -2.16
N ARG A 173 -19.75 6.81 -1.38
CA ARG A 173 -19.42 6.82 0.04
C ARG A 173 -17.98 7.25 0.30
N ILE A 174 -17.02 6.73 -0.46
CA ILE A 174 -15.60 7.07 -0.30
C ILE A 174 -15.35 8.53 -0.70
N ILE A 175 -15.92 8.98 -1.83
CA ILE A 175 -15.62 10.35 -2.30
C ILE A 175 -16.25 11.42 -1.41
N GLU A 176 -17.45 11.20 -0.88
CA GLU A 176 -18.04 12.12 0.09
C GLU A 176 -17.18 12.22 1.36
N TYR A 177 -16.70 11.10 1.88
CA TYR A 177 -15.74 11.10 2.99
C TYR A 177 -14.48 11.91 2.64
N LEU A 178 -13.85 11.68 1.48
CA LEU A 178 -12.62 12.37 1.09
C LEU A 178 -12.79 13.88 0.87
N LYS A 179 -13.97 14.32 0.40
CA LYS A 179 -14.28 15.75 0.21
C LYS A 179 -14.32 16.55 1.52
N GLU A 180 -14.63 15.90 2.64
CA GLU A 180 -14.66 16.58 3.93
C GLU A 180 -13.31 17.16 4.34
N TYR A 181 -12.20 16.51 3.96
CA TYR A 181 -10.86 16.95 4.38
C TYR A 181 -10.48 18.31 3.78
N PRO A 182 -10.45 18.51 2.46
CA PRO A 182 -10.16 19.82 1.91
C PRO A 182 -11.17 20.87 2.35
N ALA A 183 -12.46 20.54 2.46
CA ALA A 183 -13.48 21.46 2.92
C ALA A 183 -13.25 21.94 4.39
N LYS A 184 -12.66 21.10 5.23
CA LYS A 184 -12.33 21.41 6.62
C LYS A 184 -11.01 22.14 6.77
N MET A 185 -10.03 21.80 5.93
CA MET A 185 -8.64 22.24 6.12
C MET A 185 -8.28 23.47 5.30
N ILE A 186 -9.01 23.78 4.23
CA ILE A 186 -8.71 24.85 3.29
C ILE A 186 -9.90 25.80 3.17
N ASP A 187 -9.69 27.07 3.44
CA ASP A 187 -10.72 28.10 3.27
C ASP A 187 -10.82 28.59 1.80
N GLU A 188 -11.83 29.42 1.51
CA GLU A 188 -12.05 29.97 0.17
C GLU A 188 -10.89 30.86 -0.33
N LYS A 189 -10.07 31.39 0.58
CA LYS A 189 -8.88 32.21 0.28
C LYS A 189 -7.64 31.37 0.07
N GLY A 190 -7.74 30.02 0.24
CA GLY A 190 -6.62 29.09 0.12
C GLY A 190 -5.72 29.02 1.35
N ASN A 191 -6.15 29.55 2.50
CA ASN A 191 -5.43 29.35 3.75
C ASN A 191 -5.63 27.93 4.22
N ILE A 192 -4.54 27.30 4.67
CA ILE A 192 -4.52 25.91 5.12
C ILE A 192 -4.38 25.88 6.63
N THR A 193 -5.32 25.24 7.32
CA THR A 193 -5.30 25.11 8.79
C THR A 193 -4.08 24.32 9.25
N GLY A 194 -3.26 24.93 10.12
CA GLY A 194 -2.07 24.30 10.69
C GLY A 194 -0.83 24.30 9.79
N TYR A 195 -0.92 24.85 8.58
CA TYR A 195 0.22 25.04 7.68
C TYR A 195 0.87 26.41 7.92
N LYS A 196 2.20 26.44 7.91
CA LYS A 196 2.99 27.68 7.95
C LYS A 196 4.02 27.65 6.83
N TYR A 197 3.96 28.63 5.96
CA TYR A 197 4.84 28.72 4.80
C TYR A 197 6.32 28.81 5.19
N GLU A 198 6.62 29.58 6.22
CA GLU A 198 7.99 29.90 6.69
C GLU A 198 8.69 28.70 7.32
N ASP A 199 7.96 27.65 7.72
CA ASP A 199 8.55 26.43 8.23
C ASP A 199 9.33 25.67 7.12
N PHE A 200 9.03 25.95 5.84
CA PHE A 200 9.60 25.26 4.70
C PHE A 200 9.67 23.74 4.92
N ASN A 201 8.59 23.20 5.48
CA ASN A 201 8.51 21.80 5.85
C ASN A 201 7.98 20.95 4.69
N LEU A 202 8.81 20.04 4.14
CA LEU A 202 8.42 19.17 3.04
C LEU A 202 7.30 18.20 3.43
N ASP A 203 7.21 17.78 4.69
CA ASP A 203 6.10 16.92 5.15
C ASP A 203 4.75 17.59 4.90
N ASN A 204 4.66 18.90 5.08
CA ASN A 204 3.43 19.65 4.85
C ASN A 204 3.06 19.76 3.37
N VAL A 205 4.02 19.53 2.47
CA VAL A 205 3.78 19.55 1.02
C VAL A 205 3.20 18.22 0.53
N ARG A 206 3.49 17.11 1.20
CA ARG A 206 3.05 15.76 0.75
C ARG A 206 1.54 15.66 0.51
N THR A 207 0.75 16.28 1.38
CA THR A 207 -0.71 16.32 1.27
C THR A 207 -1.19 17.06 0.01
N ALA A 208 -0.37 17.98 -0.53
CA ALA A 208 -0.70 18.69 -1.76
C ALA A 208 -0.93 17.77 -2.96
N LYS A 209 -0.29 16.60 -3.02
CA LYS A 209 -0.51 15.62 -4.09
C LYS A 209 -1.94 15.09 -4.07
N PHE A 210 -2.47 14.77 -2.89
CA PHE A 210 -3.88 14.42 -2.73
C PHE A 210 -4.81 15.57 -3.13
N ILE A 211 -4.55 16.79 -2.63
CA ILE A 211 -5.37 17.96 -2.97
C ILE A 211 -5.35 18.26 -4.47
N LEU A 212 -4.22 18.07 -5.16
CA LEU A 212 -4.12 18.25 -6.60
C LEU A 212 -5.01 17.25 -7.36
N ARG A 213 -5.04 16.00 -6.92
CA ARG A 213 -5.93 14.97 -7.48
C ARG A 213 -7.40 15.30 -7.23
N MET A 214 -7.73 15.77 -6.01
CA MET A 214 -9.08 16.23 -5.67
C MET A 214 -9.47 17.46 -6.50
N GLN A 215 -8.57 18.42 -6.72
CA GLN A 215 -8.82 19.59 -7.57
C GLN A 215 -9.13 19.22 -9.03
N ASN A 216 -8.48 18.16 -9.54
CA ASN A 216 -8.76 17.69 -10.90
C ASN A 216 -10.14 17.02 -11.03
N LEU A 217 -10.62 16.40 -9.96
CA LEU A 217 -11.92 15.70 -9.94
C LEU A 217 -13.06 16.63 -9.51
N PHE A 218 -12.80 17.49 -8.53
CA PHE A 218 -13.79 18.36 -7.86
C PHE A 218 -13.15 19.74 -7.60
N PRO A 219 -13.03 20.58 -8.62
CA PRO A 219 -12.34 21.85 -8.52
C PRO A 219 -13.03 22.84 -7.57
N THR A 220 -12.22 23.45 -6.69
CA THR A 220 -12.63 24.57 -5.83
C THR A 220 -11.62 25.71 -5.88
N LYS A 221 -12.07 26.94 -5.63
CA LYS A 221 -11.18 28.12 -5.60
C LYS A 221 -10.16 28.04 -4.45
N GLY A 222 -10.58 27.57 -3.29
CA GLY A 222 -9.72 27.38 -2.14
C GLY A 222 -8.58 26.40 -2.44
N ASN A 223 -8.87 25.21 -2.98
CA ASN A 223 -7.86 24.24 -3.36
C ASN A 223 -6.87 24.79 -4.40
N GLU A 224 -7.37 25.51 -5.42
CA GLU A 224 -6.51 26.15 -6.43
C GLU A 224 -5.48 27.10 -5.78
N LEU A 225 -5.94 27.95 -4.87
CA LEU A 225 -5.07 28.92 -4.19
C LEU A 225 -4.10 28.25 -3.22
N ALA A 226 -4.55 27.27 -2.45
CA ALA A 226 -3.70 26.48 -1.56
C ALA A 226 -2.58 25.75 -2.33
N LEU A 227 -2.90 25.12 -3.45
CA LEU A 227 -1.93 24.44 -4.32
C LEU A 227 -0.89 25.41 -4.89
N LYS A 228 -1.28 26.62 -5.26
CA LYS A 228 -0.35 27.68 -5.68
C LYS A 228 0.62 28.05 -4.55
N THR A 229 0.12 28.18 -3.32
CA THR A 229 0.95 28.48 -2.15
C THR A 229 1.96 27.36 -1.86
N LEU A 230 1.52 26.11 -1.88
CA LEU A 230 2.38 24.93 -1.66
C LEU A 230 3.42 24.77 -2.79
N PHE A 231 3.06 25.03 -4.03
CA PHE A 231 4.01 25.04 -5.14
C PHE A 231 5.02 26.18 -5.02
N LYS A 232 4.57 27.38 -4.61
CA LYS A 232 5.46 28.51 -4.32
C LYS A 232 6.45 28.18 -3.21
N GLN A 233 6.03 27.43 -2.16
CA GLN A 233 6.97 26.96 -1.15
C GLN A 233 8.10 26.16 -1.79
N LEU A 234 7.81 25.17 -2.66
CA LEU A 234 8.84 24.36 -3.30
C LEU A 234 9.78 25.19 -4.20
N LEU A 235 9.26 26.20 -4.88
CA LEU A 235 10.11 27.11 -5.67
C LEU A 235 11.09 27.91 -4.80
N ASN A 236 10.73 28.18 -3.55
CA ASN A 236 11.52 28.95 -2.60
C ASN A 236 12.12 28.08 -1.48
N GLN A 237 11.94 26.76 -1.53
CA GLN A 237 12.49 25.84 -0.52
C GLN A 237 13.99 26.05 -0.38
N PRO A 238 14.51 26.25 0.84
CA PRO A 238 15.96 26.33 1.07
C PRO A 238 16.67 25.10 0.51
N ARG A 239 17.89 25.31 -0.03
CA ARG A 239 18.67 24.26 -0.67
C ARG A 239 20.09 24.21 -0.12
N THR A 240 20.67 23.03 -0.17
CA THR A 240 22.09 22.83 0.04
C THR A 240 22.92 23.52 -1.06
N LYS A 241 24.22 23.61 -0.88
CA LYS A 241 25.14 24.10 -1.92
C LYS A 241 25.07 23.32 -3.23
N GLU A 242 24.66 22.06 -3.15
CA GLU A 242 24.47 21.15 -4.28
C GLU A 242 23.11 21.33 -4.97
N GLY A 243 22.20 22.11 -4.38
CA GLY A 243 20.90 22.43 -4.97
C GLY A 243 19.75 21.51 -4.52
N VAL A 244 19.97 20.62 -3.56
CA VAL A 244 18.92 19.73 -3.02
C VAL A 244 18.14 20.42 -1.88
N TYR A 245 16.85 20.19 -1.80
CA TYR A 245 15.99 20.77 -0.75
C TYR A 245 16.43 20.37 0.65
N TRP A 246 16.47 21.35 1.56
CA TRP A 246 16.42 21.03 2.98
C TRP A 246 15.08 20.40 3.34
N HIS A 247 15.10 19.44 4.24
CA HIS A 247 13.86 18.79 4.65
C HIS A 247 12.91 19.78 5.38
N LYS A 248 13.46 20.65 6.26
CA LYS A 248 12.74 21.72 6.98
C LYS A 248 13.67 22.89 7.25
N ALA A 249 13.12 24.10 7.38
CA ALA A 249 13.92 25.28 7.71
C ALA A 249 14.70 25.12 9.04
N ILE A 250 14.11 24.45 10.04
CA ILE A 250 14.76 24.20 11.34
C ILE A 250 15.93 23.20 11.26
N TYR A 251 16.06 22.45 10.17
CA TYR A 251 17.13 21.49 9.91
C TYR A 251 17.98 22.00 8.73
N ALA A 252 18.70 23.11 8.98
CA ALA A 252 19.50 23.76 7.96
C ALA A 252 20.52 22.80 7.34
N ASN A 253 20.58 22.76 6.01
CA ASN A 253 21.40 21.88 5.18
C ASN A 253 21.12 20.37 5.28
N GLN A 254 20.16 19.94 6.10
CA GLN A 254 19.83 18.52 6.16
C GLN A 254 18.91 18.11 5.03
N VAL A 255 19.31 17.06 4.32
CA VAL A 255 18.52 16.37 3.31
C VAL A 255 18.13 15.00 3.84
N TRP A 256 16.84 14.75 3.90
CA TRP A 256 16.30 13.45 4.30
C TRP A 256 15.83 12.71 3.08
N LEU A 257 16.07 11.41 3.04
CA LEU A 257 15.73 10.56 1.89
C LEU A 257 14.23 10.60 1.57
N ASP A 258 13.39 10.59 2.60
CA ASP A 258 11.94 10.71 2.46
C ASP A 258 11.49 12.10 1.95
N GLY A 259 12.31 13.14 2.10
CA GLY A 259 12.05 14.48 1.53
C GLY A 259 11.85 14.46 0.02
N ILE A 260 12.51 13.53 -0.68
CA ILE A 260 12.29 13.26 -2.10
C ILE A 260 10.83 12.86 -2.36
N PHE A 261 10.31 11.95 -1.56
CA PHE A 261 8.92 11.50 -1.65
C PHE A 261 7.93 12.58 -1.18
N MET A 262 8.29 13.37 -0.18
CA MET A 262 7.42 14.42 0.36
C MET A 262 7.20 15.56 -0.61
N GLY A 263 8.25 16.01 -1.31
CA GLY A 263 8.20 17.21 -2.15
C GLY A 263 8.03 16.95 -3.64
N LEU A 264 8.89 16.11 -4.23
CA LEU A 264 9.03 16.02 -5.68
C LEU A 264 7.80 15.48 -6.43
N PRO A 265 7.01 14.51 -5.92
CA PRO A 265 5.82 14.06 -6.63
C PRO A 265 4.79 15.16 -6.86
N PHE A 266 4.54 16.01 -5.87
CA PHE A 266 3.66 17.17 -6.06
C PHE A 266 4.31 18.22 -6.97
N TYR A 267 5.59 18.51 -6.79
CA TYR A 267 6.36 19.47 -7.61
C TYR A 267 6.25 19.17 -9.10
N CYS A 268 6.52 17.92 -9.48
CA CYS A 268 6.43 17.46 -10.86
C CYS A 268 4.99 17.46 -11.40
N ASN A 269 4.06 16.87 -10.66
CA ASN A 269 2.66 16.75 -11.11
C ASN A 269 2.01 18.13 -11.30
N TYR A 270 2.22 19.04 -10.34
CA TYR A 270 1.70 20.40 -10.47
C TYR A 270 2.29 21.14 -11.68
N ALA A 271 3.60 21.02 -11.89
CA ALA A 271 4.28 21.65 -13.02
C ALA A 271 3.75 21.16 -14.37
N VAL A 272 3.61 19.84 -14.53
CA VAL A 272 3.11 19.24 -15.79
C VAL A 272 1.68 19.68 -16.08
N GLN A 273 0.85 19.81 -15.05
CA GLN A 273 -0.56 20.13 -15.22
C GLN A 273 -0.83 21.65 -15.39
N ASN A 274 0.00 22.51 -14.80
CA ASN A 274 -0.33 23.94 -14.66
C ASN A 274 0.67 24.88 -15.34
N LEU A 275 1.83 24.41 -15.81
CA LEU A 275 2.85 25.24 -16.44
C LEU A 275 2.95 24.98 -17.94
N LYS A 276 3.47 25.96 -18.67
CA LYS A 276 3.84 25.76 -20.08
C LYS A 276 4.95 24.69 -20.20
N PRO A 277 4.98 23.86 -21.28
CA PRO A 277 5.89 22.73 -21.40
C PRO A 277 7.36 23.05 -21.10
N LYS A 278 7.88 24.17 -21.62
CA LYS A 278 9.28 24.61 -21.38
C LYS A 278 9.56 24.88 -19.90
N LYS A 279 8.57 25.42 -19.14
CA LYS A 279 8.72 25.65 -17.70
C LYS A 279 8.57 24.35 -16.92
N ALA A 280 7.61 23.50 -17.28
CA ALA A 280 7.45 22.18 -16.68
C ALA A 280 8.70 21.33 -16.83
N LYS A 281 9.33 21.32 -18.03
CA LYS A 281 10.58 20.60 -18.25
C LYS A 281 11.68 21.01 -17.28
N LYS A 282 11.85 22.31 -17.01
CA LYS A 282 12.85 22.80 -16.03
C LYS A 282 12.60 22.25 -14.62
N ILE A 283 11.34 22.13 -14.22
CA ILE A 283 10.94 21.57 -12.93
C ILE A 283 11.26 20.07 -12.87
N LEU A 284 10.99 19.34 -13.95
CA LEU A 284 11.30 17.92 -14.04
C LEU A 284 12.81 17.66 -14.05
N ASP A 285 13.58 18.47 -14.78
CA ASP A 285 15.05 18.38 -14.80
C ASP A 285 15.64 18.64 -13.40
N ASP A 286 15.14 19.66 -12.68
CA ASP A 286 15.52 19.96 -11.30
C ASP A 286 15.17 18.81 -10.36
N ALA A 287 14.00 18.22 -10.48
CA ALA A 287 13.59 17.08 -9.65
C ALA A 287 14.49 15.85 -9.87
N VAL A 288 14.83 15.55 -11.13
CA VAL A 288 15.76 14.45 -11.46
C VAL A 288 17.14 14.72 -10.89
N ASP A 289 17.65 15.95 -11.02
CA ASP A 289 18.95 16.36 -10.49
C ASP A 289 19.00 16.18 -8.95
N GLN A 290 17.94 16.58 -8.24
CA GLN A 290 17.83 16.36 -6.79
C GLN A 290 17.82 14.88 -6.42
N MET A 291 17.10 14.04 -7.17
CA MET A 291 17.08 12.58 -6.94
C MET A 291 18.46 11.97 -7.11
N ILE A 292 19.17 12.29 -8.20
CA ILE A 292 20.52 11.77 -8.47
C ILE A 292 21.50 12.18 -7.36
N LYS A 293 21.45 13.44 -6.94
CA LYS A 293 22.32 13.94 -5.87
C LYS A 293 22.02 13.32 -4.52
N THR A 294 20.74 13.09 -4.23
CA THR A 294 20.33 12.41 -2.99
C THR A 294 20.79 10.96 -3.01
N ASP A 295 20.60 10.24 -4.12
CA ASP A 295 21.07 8.88 -4.29
C ASP A 295 22.59 8.79 -4.04
N TYR A 296 23.36 9.60 -4.74
CA TYR A 296 24.83 9.64 -4.60
C TYR A 296 25.31 9.87 -3.15
N ARG A 297 24.60 10.68 -2.36
CA ARG A 297 24.98 11.03 -0.99
C ARG A 297 24.50 10.04 0.06
N THR A 298 23.40 9.38 -0.20
CA THR A 298 22.77 8.50 0.79
C THR A 298 23.04 7.01 0.56
N TYR A 299 23.39 6.61 -0.66
CA TYR A 299 23.69 5.21 -0.98
C TYR A 299 25.01 4.77 -0.32
N ASP A 300 24.97 3.62 0.34
CA ASP A 300 26.14 2.97 0.96
C ASP A 300 26.44 1.67 0.22
N GLU A 301 27.58 1.66 -0.51
CA GLU A 301 28.00 0.51 -1.33
C GLU A 301 28.24 -0.78 -0.53
N LYS A 302 28.66 -0.66 0.75
CA LYS A 302 28.95 -1.83 1.59
C LYS A 302 27.70 -2.57 2.03
N THR A 303 26.68 -1.80 2.39
CA THR A 303 25.39 -2.36 2.86
C THR A 303 24.36 -2.52 1.74
N GLN A 304 24.57 -1.86 0.60
CA GLN A 304 23.61 -1.75 -0.50
C GLN A 304 22.27 -1.13 -0.07
N LEU A 305 22.32 -0.24 0.92
CA LEU A 305 21.17 0.47 1.47
C LEU A 305 21.39 1.97 1.38
N TRP A 306 20.31 2.73 1.48
CA TRP A 306 20.35 4.19 1.58
C TRP A 306 20.28 4.63 3.04
N LYS A 307 21.14 5.58 3.41
CA LYS A 307 21.04 6.27 4.69
C LYS A 307 19.78 7.14 4.71
N HIS A 308 19.20 7.30 5.88
CA HIS A 308 17.98 8.10 6.04
C HIS A 308 18.18 9.57 5.67
N ALA A 309 19.35 10.14 5.98
CA ALA A 309 19.64 11.54 5.77
C ALA A 309 21.14 11.81 5.59
N TRP A 310 21.45 13.02 5.10
CA TRP A 310 22.80 13.62 5.17
C TRP A 310 22.71 15.11 5.45
N ASP A 311 23.83 15.72 5.90
CA ASP A 311 24.06 17.14 6.12
C ASP A 311 25.43 17.59 5.55
#